data_5326ef8d83115129223bb9fa070b2d02
#
_entry.id   5326ef8d83115129223bb9fa070b2d02
#
_cell.length_a   1.000
_cell.length_b   1.000
_cell.length_c   1.000
_cell.angle_alpha   90.00
_cell.angle_beta   90.00
_cell.angle_gamma   90.00
#
_symmetry.space_group_name_H-M   'P 1'
#
loop_
_entity.id
_entity.type
_entity.pdbx_description
1 polymer ?
#
loop_
_entity_poly.entity_id
_entity_poly.type
_entity_poly.pdbx_seq_one_letter_code
_entity_poly.pdbx_strand_id
1 'polypeptide(L)'
;MEEIARQVPLSRLERPKWDLDTMKKTGFLDVFCDENVWKEVWTEEEIINNSSSPIFLLTGRKRDAFHLKNIAVKPGEKWNGELELANGELKFPTTVFHGHGTGKTMLITAGVHAGEYVGIQAAIELSQKLKIEKVTGTIIIVKVLNRPAFEQRNGSMGLTDDKNLNREFPGNPD
;
A
#
# COMPACT_ATOMS: atom_id res chain seq x y z
N MET A 1 36.14 -2.09 23.75
CA MET A 1 35.61 -1.65 22.45
C MET A 1 34.23 -2.21 22.16
N GLU A 2 33.93 -3.48 22.41
CA GLU A 2 32.59 -4.05 22.19
C GLU A 2 31.47 -3.40 23.01
N GLU A 3 31.72 -2.95 24.24
CA GLU A 3 30.70 -2.34 25.08
C GLU A 3 30.32 -0.92 24.63
N ILE A 4 31.27 -0.16 24.09
CA ILE A 4 30.99 1.15 23.49
C ILE A 4 30.24 0.98 22.18
N ALA A 5 30.59 -0.04 21.38
CA ALA A 5 29.91 -0.35 20.13
C ALA A 5 28.42 -0.69 20.34
N ARG A 6 28.06 -1.35 21.46
CA ARG A 6 26.66 -1.67 21.80
C ARG A 6 25.79 -0.45 22.14
N GLN A 7 26.40 0.67 22.52
CA GLN A 7 25.69 1.92 22.83
C GLN A 7 25.41 2.79 21.61
N VAL A 8 26.07 2.54 20.48
CA VAL A 8 25.85 3.27 19.24
C VAL A 8 24.81 2.55 18.38
N PRO A 9 23.67 3.18 18.03
CA PRO A 9 22.59 2.52 17.28
C PRO A 9 23.03 1.90 15.94
N LEU A 10 24.09 2.42 15.34
CA LEU A 10 24.65 1.96 14.07
C LEU A 10 25.59 0.75 14.18
N SER A 11 25.96 0.32 15.40
CA SER A 11 26.92 -0.78 15.65
C SER A 11 26.29 -2.04 16.19
N ARG A 12 25.03 -2.33 15.81
CA ARG A 12 24.32 -3.54 16.25
C ARG A 12 24.99 -4.80 15.70
N LEU A 13 25.16 -5.82 16.57
CA LEU A 13 25.72 -7.12 16.20
C LEU A 13 24.90 -7.89 15.15
N GLU A 14 23.65 -7.50 14.92
CA GLU A 14 22.72 -8.15 13.98
C GLU A 14 22.75 -7.56 12.56
N ARG A 15 23.67 -6.64 12.28
CA ARG A 15 23.87 -6.12 10.93
C ARG A 15 24.53 -7.17 10.03
N PRO A 16 24.19 -7.25 8.72
CA PRO A 16 23.29 -6.36 7.99
C PRO A 16 21.79 -6.75 8.07
N LYS A 17 21.45 -7.86 8.73
CA LYS A 17 20.08 -8.36 8.80
C LYS A 17 19.09 -7.30 9.34
N TRP A 18 19.48 -6.60 10.41
CA TRP A 18 18.65 -5.53 10.98
C TRP A 18 18.40 -4.39 10.00
N ASP A 19 19.41 -4.02 9.20
CA ASP A 19 19.29 -2.96 8.20
C ASP A 19 18.36 -3.39 7.06
N LEU A 20 18.50 -4.63 6.57
CA LEU A 20 17.59 -5.21 5.56
C LEU A 20 16.15 -5.20 6.03
N ASP A 21 15.89 -5.64 7.26
CA ASP A 21 14.55 -5.65 7.83
C ASP A 21 14.00 -4.23 8.02
N THR A 22 14.87 -3.28 8.38
CA THR A 22 14.50 -1.88 8.53
C THR A 22 14.15 -1.26 7.18
N MET A 23 14.95 -1.48 6.14
CA MET A 23 14.64 -1.01 4.78
C MET A 23 13.31 -1.56 4.29
N LYS A 24 13.06 -2.88 4.45
CA LYS A 24 11.78 -3.51 4.08
C LYS A 24 10.60 -2.89 4.84
N LYS A 25 10.73 -2.70 6.15
CA LYS A 25 9.70 -2.08 7.00
C LYS A 25 9.41 -0.63 6.63
N THR A 26 10.40 0.09 6.11
CA THR A 26 10.24 1.49 5.67
C THR A 26 9.86 1.64 4.20
N GLY A 27 9.47 0.53 3.54
CA GLY A 27 8.87 0.55 2.22
C GLY A 27 9.84 0.44 1.04
N PHE A 28 11.06 0.00 1.29
CA PHE A 28 11.96 -0.35 0.21
C PHE A 28 11.61 -1.75 -0.35
N LEU A 29 11.64 -1.85 -1.68
CA LEU A 29 11.44 -3.07 -2.47
C LEU A 29 12.78 -3.56 -3.00
N ASP A 30 12.81 -4.84 -3.40
CA ASP A 30 13.99 -5.44 -4.03
C ASP A 30 15.25 -5.19 -3.20
N VAL A 31 15.11 -5.33 -1.88
CA VAL A 31 16.21 -5.04 -0.95
C VAL A 31 17.22 -6.16 -1.04
N PHE A 32 18.45 -5.80 -1.36
CA PHE A 32 19.60 -6.69 -1.50
C PHE A 32 20.74 -6.22 -0.60
N CYS A 33 21.50 -7.17 -0.09
CA CYS A 33 22.73 -6.91 0.67
C CYS A 33 23.89 -7.65 0.02
N ASP A 34 24.93 -6.91 -0.33
CA ASP A 34 26.22 -7.49 -0.68
C ASP A 34 27.16 -7.43 0.53
N GLU A 35 27.37 -8.57 1.14
CA GLU A 35 28.27 -8.71 2.29
C GLU A 35 29.73 -8.92 1.87
N ASN A 36 30.00 -9.01 0.56
CA ASN A 36 31.32 -9.23 0.01
C ASN A 36 31.87 -8.00 -0.75
N VAL A 37 31.17 -6.89 -0.78
CA VAL A 37 31.59 -5.68 -1.50
C VAL A 37 33.01 -5.21 -1.10
N TRP A 38 33.44 -5.48 0.13
CA TRP A 38 34.76 -5.17 0.62
C TRP A 38 35.87 -5.90 -0.14
N LYS A 39 35.61 -7.09 -0.69
CA LYS A 39 36.56 -7.85 -1.54
C LYS A 39 36.82 -7.18 -2.88
N GLU A 40 35.89 -6.34 -3.34
CA GLU A 40 35.99 -5.62 -4.62
C GLU A 40 36.63 -4.24 -4.45
N VAL A 41 36.54 -3.65 -3.25
CA VAL A 41 37.00 -2.26 -3.00
C VAL A 41 38.28 -2.17 -2.15
N TRP A 42 38.64 -3.22 -1.41
CA TRP A 42 39.82 -3.25 -0.56
C TRP A 42 40.94 -4.10 -1.14
N THR A 43 42.20 -3.67 -0.91
CA THR A 43 43.38 -4.47 -1.16
C THR A 43 43.50 -5.62 -0.16
N GLU A 44 44.32 -6.60 -0.44
CA GLU A 44 44.55 -7.73 0.49
C GLU A 44 45.06 -7.28 1.86
N GLU A 45 45.92 -6.26 1.89
CA GLU A 45 46.43 -5.68 3.15
C GLU A 45 45.32 -4.99 3.95
N GLU A 46 44.43 -4.22 3.29
CA GLU A 46 43.29 -3.59 3.93
C GLU A 46 42.28 -4.60 4.45
N ILE A 47 42.07 -5.71 3.74
CA ILE A 47 41.22 -6.81 4.17
C ILE A 47 41.73 -7.41 5.48
N ILE A 48 43.03 -7.69 5.58
CA ILE A 48 43.63 -8.26 6.80
C ILE A 48 43.50 -7.28 7.95
N ASN A 49 43.80 -6.00 7.73
CA ASN A 49 43.80 -4.97 8.77
C ASN A 49 42.39 -4.59 9.25
N ASN A 50 41.36 -4.77 8.43
CA ASN A 50 39.97 -4.39 8.73
C ASN A 50 38.99 -5.57 8.87
N SER A 51 39.52 -6.81 8.98
CA SER A 51 38.70 -8.04 9.07
C SER A 51 37.67 -8.04 10.22
N SER A 52 37.90 -7.26 11.26
CA SER A 52 36.97 -7.10 12.40
C SER A 52 35.84 -6.09 12.14
N SER A 53 35.88 -5.35 11.04
CA SER A 53 34.92 -4.30 10.71
C SER A 53 34.50 -4.38 9.23
N PRO A 54 33.90 -5.49 8.77
CA PRO A 54 33.52 -5.67 7.38
C PRO A 54 32.50 -4.61 6.97
N ILE A 55 32.63 -4.11 5.74
CA ILE A 55 31.64 -3.26 5.10
C ILE A 55 30.67 -4.13 4.29
N PHE A 56 29.47 -3.66 4.14
CA PHE A 56 28.44 -4.25 3.28
C PHE A 56 27.68 -3.16 2.53
N LEU A 57 27.15 -3.49 1.36
CA LEU A 57 26.34 -2.61 0.53
C LEU A 57 24.88 -3.02 0.64
N LEU A 58 24.02 -2.08 1.02
CA LEU A 58 22.57 -2.24 1.00
C LEU A 58 21.99 -1.46 -0.17
N THR A 59 21.22 -2.13 -0.99
CA THR A 59 20.47 -1.51 -2.08
C THR A 59 19.00 -1.84 -1.96
N GLY A 60 18.14 -0.96 -2.45
CA GLY A 60 16.72 -1.19 -2.50
C GLY A 60 16.01 -0.06 -3.25
N ARG A 61 14.84 -0.37 -3.81
CA ARG A 61 13.99 0.58 -4.52
C ARG A 61 12.83 0.99 -3.61
N LYS A 62 12.58 2.28 -3.46
CA LYS A 62 11.40 2.75 -2.75
C LYS A 62 10.16 2.57 -3.61
N ARG A 63 9.06 2.08 -3.02
CA ARG A 63 7.78 1.99 -3.71
C ARG A 63 7.22 3.39 -3.95
N ASP A 64 6.65 3.62 -5.15
CA ASP A 64 5.99 4.88 -5.49
C ASP A 64 4.63 5.01 -4.80
N ALA A 65 4.13 6.24 -4.67
CA ALA A 65 2.78 6.50 -4.24
C ALA A 65 1.76 5.91 -5.22
N PHE A 66 0.67 5.40 -4.70
CA PHE A 66 -0.48 5.00 -5.51
C PHE A 66 -1.30 6.23 -5.89
N HIS A 67 -1.62 6.36 -7.17
CA HIS A 67 -2.43 7.46 -7.69
C HIS A 67 -3.70 6.93 -8.34
N LEU A 68 -4.84 7.51 -7.99
CA LEU A 68 -6.13 7.25 -8.61
C LEU A 68 -6.96 8.55 -8.61
N LYS A 69 -7.08 9.20 -9.78
CA LYS A 69 -7.80 10.48 -9.90
C LYS A 69 -7.34 11.52 -8.86
N ASN A 70 -8.23 11.97 -7.99
CA ASN A 70 -7.94 12.94 -6.92
C ASN A 70 -7.22 12.33 -5.70
N ILE A 71 -6.95 11.03 -5.72
CA ILE A 71 -6.36 10.30 -4.59
C ILE A 71 -4.86 10.07 -4.82
N ALA A 72 -4.06 10.37 -3.81
CA ALA A 72 -2.64 10.00 -3.74
C ALA A 72 -2.35 9.40 -2.36
N VAL A 73 -1.77 8.19 -2.32
CA VAL A 73 -1.51 7.44 -1.10
C VAL A 73 -0.09 6.92 -1.10
N LYS A 74 0.69 7.28 -0.10
CA LYS A 74 2.07 6.79 0.03
C LYS A 74 2.12 5.35 0.50
N PRO A 75 3.21 4.62 0.22
CA PRO A 75 3.41 3.28 0.76
C PRO A 75 3.30 3.25 2.29
N GLY A 76 2.57 2.26 2.81
CA GLY A 76 2.30 2.12 4.23
C GLY A 76 1.20 3.01 4.78
N GLU A 77 0.51 3.75 3.93
CA GLU A 77 -0.56 4.65 4.35
C GLU A 77 -1.95 4.11 3.99
N LYS A 78 -2.91 4.53 4.79
CA LYS A 78 -4.34 4.40 4.56
C LYS A 78 -4.92 5.78 4.27
N TRP A 79 -5.63 5.90 3.16
CA TRP A 79 -6.41 7.08 2.82
C TRP A 79 -7.91 6.78 2.95
N ASN A 80 -8.69 7.74 3.41
CA ASN A 80 -10.14 7.64 3.49
C ASN A 80 -10.78 8.98 3.11
N GLY A 81 -11.71 8.94 2.16
CA GLY A 81 -12.34 10.14 1.64
C GLY A 81 -13.31 9.82 0.51
N GLU A 82 -13.47 10.73 -0.42
CA GLU A 82 -14.31 10.58 -1.60
C GLU A 82 -13.46 10.47 -2.87
N LEU A 83 -13.63 9.39 -3.62
CA LEU A 83 -13.13 9.26 -4.99
C LEU A 83 -14.04 10.10 -5.88
N GLU A 84 -13.45 11.06 -6.59
CA GLU A 84 -14.16 11.95 -7.50
C GLU A 84 -13.98 11.50 -8.95
N LEU A 85 -15.09 11.36 -9.66
CA LEU A 85 -15.15 11.09 -11.10
C LEU A 85 -16.00 12.17 -11.79
N ALA A 86 -15.99 12.20 -13.13
CA ALA A 86 -16.74 13.15 -13.93
C ALA A 86 -16.55 14.60 -13.44
N ASN A 87 -15.28 15.04 -13.31
CA ASN A 87 -14.91 16.39 -12.84
C ASN A 87 -15.50 16.77 -11.45
N GLY A 88 -15.72 15.78 -10.59
CA GLY A 88 -16.24 15.97 -9.24
C GLY A 88 -17.77 15.89 -9.11
N GLU A 89 -18.48 15.63 -10.20
CA GLU A 89 -19.94 15.44 -10.16
C GLU A 89 -20.32 14.14 -9.47
N LEU A 90 -19.50 13.09 -9.63
CA LEU A 90 -19.70 11.80 -8.98
C LEU A 90 -18.68 11.61 -7.86
N LYS A 91 -19.17 11.34 -6.66
CA LYS A 91 -18.36 11.16 -5.46
C LYS A 91 -18.70 9.85 -4.77
N PHE A 92 -17.67 9.03 -4.52
CA PHE A 92 -17.83 7.71 -3.94
C PHE A 92 -17.06 7.60 -2.63
N PRO A 93 -17.71 7.24 -1.51
CA PRO A 93 -17.03 7.05 -0.22
C PRO A 93 -16.04 5.88 -0.34
N THR A 94 -14.76 6.19 -0.34
CA THR A 94 -13.68 5.26 -0.69
C THR A 94 -12.61 5.22 0.40
N THR A 95 -12.06 4.03 0.61
CA THR A 95 -10.84 3.84 1.41
C THR A 95 -9.80 3.14 0.55
N VAL A 96 -8.57 3.64 0.59
CA VAL A 96 -7.43 3.04 -0.08
C VAL A 96 -6.38 2.65 0.96
N PHE A 97 -5.94 1.41 0.92
CA PHE A 97 -4.77 0.91 1.65
C PHE A 97 -3.65 0.68 0.64
N HIS A 98 -2.53 1.35 0.81
CA HIS A 98 -1.36 1.15 -0.03
C HIS A 98 -0.21 0.60 0.82
N GLY A 99 -0.06 -0.71 0.84
CA GLY A 99 0.95 -1.40 1.65
C GLY A 99 2.38 -1.11 1.20
N HIS A 100 3.35 -1.48 2.02
CA HIS A 100 4.77 -1.26 1.74
C HIS A 100 5.32 -2.20 0.65
N GLY A 101 4.84 -3.46 0.64
CA GLY A 101 5.39 -4.50 -0.22
C GLY A 101 4.83 -4.48 -1.65
N THR A 102 5.43 -5.28 -2.51
CA THR A 102 4.87 -5.58 -3.84
C THR A 102 3.63 -6.46 -3.71
N GLY A 103 2.63 -6.20 -4.53
CA GLY A 103 1.40 -6.99 -4.54
C GLY A 103 0.43 -6.46 -5.59
N LYS A 104 -0.65 -7.21 -5.79
CA LYS A 104 -1.72 -6.84 -6.72
C LYS A 104 -2.54 -5.68 -6.18
N THR A 105 -3.18 -4.95 -7.07
CA THR A 105 -4.25 -4.02 -6.71
C THR A 105 -5.57 -4.77 -6.72
N MET A 106 -6.31 -4.68 -5.61
CA MET A 106 -7.64 -5.26 -5.45
C MET A 106 -8.67 -4.12 -5.33
N LEU A 107 -9.74 -4.20 -6.10
CA LEU A 107 -10.90 -3.33 -5.97
C LEU A 107 -12.04 -4.11 -5.32
N ILE A 108 -12.59 -3.57 -4.24
CA ILE A 108 -13.78 -4.07 -3.55
C ILE A 108 -14.86 -3.01 -3.70
N THR A 109 -16.00 -3.38 -4.25
CA THR A 109 -17.17 -2.52 -4.40
C THR A 109 -18.34 -3.05 -3.59
N ALA A 110 -19.10 -2.18 -2.95
CA ALA A 110 -20.35 -2.49 -2.26
C ALA A 110 -21.43 -1.49 -2.65
N GLY A 111 -22.69 -1.83 -2.41
CA GLY A 111 -23.82 -0.98 -2.76
C GLY A 111 -23.96 -0.75 -4.26
N VAL A 112 -23.73 -1.77 -5.08
CA VAL A 112 -24.09 -1.78 -6.51
C VAL A 112 -25.60 -1.61 -6.64
N HIS A 113 -26.36 -2.36 -5.84
CA HIS A 113 -27.74 -2.04 -5.52
C HIS A 113 -27.77 -1.34 -4.16
N ALA A 114 -28.37 -0.18 -4.13
CA ALA A 114 -28.33 0.69 -2.95
C ALA A 114 -29.03 0.13 -1.71
N GLY A 115 -29.95 -0.82 -1.91
CA GLY A 115 -30.67 -1.53 -0.83
C GLY A 115 -29.92 -2.70 -0.20
N GLU A 116 -28.73 -3.07 -0.73
CA GLU A 116 -27.93 -4.19 -0.21
C GLU A 116 -27.06 -3.74 0.98
N TYR A 117 -27.69 -3.33 2.08
CA TYR A 117 -27.04 -2.75 3.24
C TYR A 117 -26.00 -3.66 3.91
N VAL A 118 -26.17 -4.98 3.83
CA VAL A 118 -25.22 -5.95 4.41
C VAL A 118 -23.86 -5.82 3.75
N GLY A 119 -23.80 -5.70 2.42
CA GLY A 119 -22.58 -5.50 1.68
C GLY A 119 -21.91 -4.15 2.00
N ILE A 120 -22.72 -3.09 2.10
CA ILE A 120 -22.26 -1.75 2.47
C ILE A 120 -21.65 -1.77 3.89
N GLN A 121 -22.35 -2.37 4.85
CA GLN A 121 -21.86 -2.48 6.23
C GLN A 121 -20.55 -3.29 6.30
N ALA A 122 -20.48 -4.40 5.57
CA ALA A 122 -19.26 -5.21 5.49
C ALA A 122 -18.06 -4.41 4.94
N ALA A 123 -18.27 -3.60 3.89
CA ALA A 123 -17.24 -2.75 3.33
C ALA A 123 -16.78 -1.64 4.31
N ILE A 124 -17.71 -1.05 5.05
CA ILE A 124 -17.42 -0.07 6.12
C ILE A 124 -16.57 -0.75 7.20
N GLU A 125 -17.01 -1.87 7.73
CA GLU A 125 -16.28 -2.60 8.78
C GLU A 125 -14.90 -3.06 8.32
N LEU A 126 -14.77 -3.60 7.11
CA LEU A 126 -13.48 -3.96 6.54
C LEU A 126 -12.56 -2.75 6.49
N SER A 127 -13.07 -1.61 5.99
CA SER A 127 -12.30 -0.38 5.91
C SER A 127 -11.82 0.14 7.27
N GLN A 128 -12.54 -0.16 8.35
CA GLN A 128 -12.20 0.26 9.71
C GLN A 128 -11.25 -0.73 10.41
N LYS A 129 -11.50 -2.04 10.24
CA LYS A 129 -10.80 -3.11 10.97
C LYS A 129 -9.50 -3.55 10.31
N LEU A 130 -9.36 -3.39 8.98
CA LEU A 130 -8.15 -3.77 8.27
C LEU A 130 -6.98 -2.87 8.69
N LYS A 131 -5.90 -3.52 9.09
CA LYS A 131 -4.65 -2.84 9.48
C LYS A 131 -3.71 -2.76 8.29
N ILE A 132 -3.11 -1.60 8.06
CA ILE A 132 -2.21 -1.35 6.92
C ILE A 132 -0.99 -2.27 6.92
N GLU A 133 -0.50 -2.67 8.10
CA GLU A 133 0.66 -3.56 8.26
C GLU A 133 0.41 -4.98 7.70
N LYS A 134 -0.86 -5.33 7.48
CA LYS A 134 -1.27 -6.62 6.87
C LYS A 134 -1.44 -6.54 5.35
N VAL A 135 -1.28 -5.35 4.77
CA VAL A 135 -1.47 -5.13 3.33
C VAL A 135 -0.12 -5.03 2.64
N THR A 136 0.15 -5.91 1.68
CA THR A 136 1.37 -5.86 0.86
C THR A 136 1.17 -5.13 -0.46
N GLY A 137 0.02 -5.28 -1.10
CA GLY A 137 -0.37 -4.61 -2.35
C GLY A 137 -1.16 -3.32 -2.10
N THR A 138 -2.16 -3.11 -2.95
CA THR A 138 -3.11 -1.99 -2.81
C THR A 138 -4.52 -2.55 -2.70
N ILE A 139 -5.32 -2.06 -1.76
CA ILE A 139 -6.73 -2.40 -1.63
C ILE A 139 -7.54 -1.11 -1.72
N ILE A 140 -8.47 -1.07 -2.66
CA ILE A 140 -9.41 0.04 -2.86
C ILE A 140 -10.79 -0.48 -2.44
N ILE A 141 -11.46 0.20 -1.52
CA ILE A 141 -12.79 -0.16 -1.03
C ILE A 141 -13.74 0.99 -1.34
N VAL A 142 -14.64 0.80 -2.31
CA VAL A 142 -15.74 1.72 -2.61
C VAL A 142 -16.97 1.23 -1.83
N LYS A 143 -17.34 1.96 -0.80
CA LYS A 143 -18.33 1.52 0.20
C LYS A 143 -19.77 1.59 -0.32
N VAL A 144 -20.08 2.55 -1.18
CA VAL A 144 -21.39 2.73 -1.81
C VAL A 144 -21.17 3.13 -3.26
N LEU A 145 -21.29 2.17 -4.19
CA LEU A 145 -21.04 2.44 -5.61
C LEU A 145 -22.22 3.20 -6.24
N ASN A 146 -23.45 2.81 -5.92
CA ASN A 146 -24.65 3.53 -6.38
C ASN A 146 -25.11 4.54 -5.32
N ARG A 147 -24.26 5.53 -5.04
CA ARG A 147 -24.53 6.56 -4.03
C ARG A 147 -25.79 7.35 -4.31
N PRO A 148 -26.10 7.79 -5.54
CA PRO A 148 -27.33 8.52 -5.80
C PRO A 148 -28.59 7.74 -5.42
N ALA A 149 -28.67 6.47 -5.79
CA ALA A 149 -29.80 5.62 -5.40
C ALA A 149 -29.86 5.38 -3.89
N PHE A 150 -28.71 5.27 -3.23
CA PHE A 150 -28.63 5.14 -1.78
C PHE A 150 -29.19 6.36 -1.05
N GLU A 151 -28.81 7.57 -1.45
CA GLU A 151 -29.25 8.83 -0.86
C GLU A 151 -30.76 9.05 -1.04
N GLN A 152 -31.30 8.63 -2.18
CA GLN A 152 -32.75 8.71 -2.46
C GLN A 152 -33.55 7.52 -1.94
N ARG A 153 -32.88 6.54 -1.26
CA ARG A 153 -33.51 5.31 -0.75
C ARG A 153 -34.20 4.49 -1.85
N ASN A 154 -33.69 4.57 -3.08
CA ASN A 154 -34.15 3.76 -4.21
C ASN A 154 -33.33 2.47 -4.25
N GLY A 155 -33.96 1.33 -3.94
CA GLY A 155 -33.23 0.08 -3.62
C GLY A 155 -32.43 -0.55 -4.74
N SER A 156 -32.78 -0.44 -6.02
CA SER A 156 -32.24 -1.32 -7.06
C SER A 156 -31.82 -0.66 -8.36
N MET A 157 -32.34 0.50 -8.73
CA MET A 157 -32.13 1.08 -10.06
C MET A 157 -31.22 2.29 -10.02
N GLY A 158 -30.58 2.61 -11.15
CA GLY A 158 -29.93 3.90 -11.38
C GLY A 158 -30.95 5.02 -11.40
N LEU A 159 -30.56 6.22 -10.93
CA LEU A 159 -31.49 7.36 -10.85
C LEU A 159 -31.58 8.18 -12.11
N THR A 160 -30.58 8.06 -12.97
CA THR A 160 -30.44 8.93 -14.15
C THR A 160 -30.96 8.27 -15.43
N ASP A 161 -30.99 6.94 -15.47
CA ASP A 161 -31.28 6.18 -16.70
C ASP A 161 -32.15 4.95 -16.49
N ASP A 162 -32.66 4.73 -15.27
CA ASP A 162 -33.44 3.55 -14.85
C ASP A 162 -32.80 2.19 -15.13
N LYS A 163 -31.46 2.19 -15.39
CA LYS A 163 -30.73 0.96 -15.66
C LYS A 163 -30.29 0.27 -14.36
N ASN A 164 -30.19 -1.04 -14.42
CA ASN A 164 -29.62 -1.82 -13.34
C ASN A 164 -28.08 -1.81 -13.44
N LEU A 165 -27.41 -1.07 -12.57
CA LEU A 165 -25.95 -0.93 -12.57
C LEU A 165 -25.20 -2.27 -12.59
N ASN A 166 -25.78 -3.33 -11.99
CA ASN A 166 -25.17 -4.66 -12.01
C ASN A 166 -25.22 -5.35 -13.39
N ARG A 167 -25.94 -4.79 -14.36
CA ARG A 167 -26.01 -5.27 -15.76
C ARG A 167 -25.10 -4.44 -16.70
N GLU A 168 -24.54 -3.36 -16.21
CA GLU A 168 -23.68 -2.46 -16.99
C GLU A 168 -22.19 -2.84 -16.91
N PHE A 169 -21.82 -3.85 -16.10
CA PHE A 169 -20.44 -4.34 -16.07
C PHE A 169 -20.11 -5.20 -17.30
N PRO A 170 -18.91 -5.03 -17.90
CA PRO A 170 -17.76 -4.23 -17.48
C PRO A 170 -17.83 -2.74 -17.89
N GLY A 171 -18.92 -2.26 -18.40
CA GLY A 171 -19.08 -0.93 -18.97
C GLY A 171 -18.77 -0.90 -20.47
N ASN A 172 -18.98 0.28 -21.08
CA ASN A 172 -18.57 0.56 -22.44
C ASN A 172 -17.38 1.54 -22.41
N PRO A 173 -16.26 1.21 -23.05
CA PRO A 173 -15.09 2.10 -23.09
C PRO A 173 -15.25 3.29 -24.06
N ASP A 174 -16.30 3.32 -24.92
CA ASP A 174 -16.56 4.36 -25.92
C ASP A 174 -17.34 5.54 -25.34
#